data_6c5d7a2d7709499e63636c6878e4f7ab
#
_entry.id   6c5d7a2d7709499e63636c6878e4f7ab
#
_cell.length_a   1.000
_cell.length_b   1.000
_cell.length_c   1.000
_cell.angle_alpha   90.00
_cell.angle_beta   90.00
_cell.angle_gamma   90.00
#
_symmetry.space_group_name_H-M   'P 1'
#
loop_
_entity.id
_entity.type
_entity.pdbx_description
1 polymer ?
#
loop_
_entity_poly.entity_id
_entity_poly.type
_entity_poly.pdbx_seq_one_letter_code
_entity_poly.pdbx_strand_id
1 'polypeptide(L)'
;ALVVVDNTLATPINQNPLDLGADIVIHSATKFLCGHSDALGGLVCGNNKLIEKIFHFREINGATLAPNAAYLILRGMKTLALRMERHNNNAMELANWLSQHQKINSVYYPGLNTNPGHSVAISQMKGFGGVLSFSLNGEEDSLSNFISKLNFAHSAAHLGSVDTIVGPPKTTSHVENTAQERSDLGIPENMLRCSVGIENIDDI
;
A
#
# COMPACT_ATOMS: atom_id res chain seq x y z
N ALA A 1 3.88 -3.92 -27.03
CA ALA A 1 3.14 -4.32 -25.84
C ALA A 1 2.65 -3.08 -25.12
N LEU A 2 1.48 -3.16 -24.43
CA LEU A 2 1.00 -2.09 -23.56
C LEU A 2 1.63 -2.24 -22.17
N VAL A 3 2.02 -1.13 -21.57
CA VAL A 3 2.50 -1.07 -20.20
C VAL A 3 1.34 -0.60 -19.30
N VAL A 4 0.93 -1.46 -18.39
CA VAL A 4 -0.11 -1.19 -17.39
C VAL A 4 0.52 -1.16 -16.02
N VAL A 5 0.32 -0.08 -15.27
CA VAL A 5 0.91 0.11 -13.94
C VAL A 5 -0.20 0.19 -12.90
N ASP A 6 -0.15 -0.68 -11.90
CA ASP A 6 -0.92 -0.51 -10.67
C ASP A 6 -0.19 0.48 -9.76
N ASN A 7 -0.75 1.69 -9.64
CA ASN A 7 -0.17 2.78 -8.87
C ASN A 7 -0.88 2.99 -7.51
N THR A 8 -1.57 1.97 -7.03
CA THR A 8 -2.37 2.03 -5.79
C THR A 8 -1.56 2.51 -4.59
N LEU A 9 -0.34 1.97 -4.39
CA LEU A 9 0.46 2.26 -3.21
C LEU A 9 1.15 3.64 -3.27
N ALA A 10 1.57 4.06 -4.47
CA ALA A 10 2.21 5.35 -4.65
C ALA A 10 1.20 6.51 -4.69
N THR A 11 0.02 6.29 -5.25
CA THR A 11 -0.98 7.31 -5.58
C THR A 11 -0.45 8.35 -6.60
N PRO A 12 -1.30 9.19 -7.21
CA PRO A 12 -0.83 10.25 -8.10
C PRO A 12 -0.06 11.37 -7.38
N ILE A 13 -0.04 11.37 -6.05
CA ILE A 13 0.75 12.33 -5.26
C ILE A 13 2.24 11.98 -5.33
N ASN A 14 2.58 10.70 -5.17
CA ASN A 14 3.96 10.25 -5.13
C ASN A 14 4.53 9.88 -6.51
N GLN A 15 3.69 9.37 -7.44
CA GLN A 15 4.16 8.91 -8.75
C GLN A 15 3.09 9.09 -9.82
N ASN A 16 3.52 9.51 -11.03
CA ASN A 16 2.68 9.67 -12.22
C ASN A 16 3.19 8.75 -13.35
N PRO A 17 2.79 7.47 -13.42
CA PRO A 17 3.35 6.53 -14.39
C PRO A 17 3.09 6.89 -15.85
N LEU A 18 2.01 7.63 -16.17
CA LEU A 18 1.76 8.11 -17.54
C LEU A 18 2.88 9.03 -18.03
N ASP A 19 3.41 9.90 -17.16
CA ASP A 19 4.53 10.79 -17.47
C ASP A 19 5.85 10.02 -17.66
N LEU A 20 5.91 8.79 -17.14
CA LEU A 20 7.04 7.87 -17.25
C LEU A 20 6.92 6.88 -18.42
N GLY A 21 5.86 7.02 -19.24
CA GLY A 21 5.66 6.22 -20.45
C GLY A 21 4.73 5.00 -20.30
N ALA A 22 4.01 4.88 -19.19
CA ALA A 22 2.95 3.88 -19.09
C ALA A 22 1.76 4.25 -20.00
N ASP A 23 1.09 3.24 -20.55
CA ASP A 23 -0.11 3.41 -21.40
C ASP A 23 -1.39 3.52 -20.56
N ILE A 24 -1.45 2.78 -19.47
CA ILE A 24 -2.60 2.69 -18.56
C ILE A 24 -2.09 2.69 -17.12
N VAL A 25 -2.77 3.42 -16.26
CA VAL A 25 -2.59 3.39 -14.82
C VAL A 25 -3.88 2.94 -14.15
N ILE A 26 -3.78 1.98 -13.26
CA ILE A 26 -4.89 1.51 -12.44
C ILE A 26 -4.65 1.86 -10.96
N HIS A 27 -5.74 2.04 -10.24
CA HIS A 27 -5.75 2.23 -8.80
C HIS A 27 -6.89 1.43 -8.16
N SER A 28 -6.58 0.71 -7.10
CA SER A 28 -7.61 0.37 -6.14
C SER A 28 -8.01 1.64 -5.37
N ALA A 29 -9.14 2.23 -5.76
CA ALA A 29 -9.65 3.43 -5.08
C ALA A 29 -10.12 3.12 -3.65
N THR A 30 -10.37 1.85 -3.34
CA THR A 30 -10.60 1.29 -2.01
C THR A 30 -9.52 1.68 -0.98
N LYS A 31 -8.28 1.90 -1.45
CA LYS A 31 -7.09 2.13 -0.63
C LYS A 31 -6.89 3.63 -0.38
N PHE A 32 -5.70 4.14 -0.56
CA PHE A 32 -5.32 5.53 -0.27
C PHE A 32 -6.23 6.59 -0.92
N LEU A 33 -6.79 6.34 -2.11
CA LEU A 33 -7.65 7.33 -2.76
C LEU A 33 -8.90 7.62 -1.92
N CYS A 34 -9.62 6.60 -1.47
CA CYS A 34 -10.70 6.74 -0.50
C CYS A 34 -10.15 7.07 0.89
N GLY A 35 -9.25 6.23 1.40
CA GLY A 35 -8.48 6.43 2.63
C GLY A 35 -9.23 6.23 3.95
N HIS A 36 -10.50 5.84 3.92
CA HIS A 36 -11.35 5.75 5.12
C HIS A 36 -11.96 4.36 5.36
N SER A 37 -11.54 3.35 4.59
CA SER A 37 -12.01 1.95 4.71
C SER A 37 -13.53 1.77 4.57
N ASP A 38 -14.22 2.70 3.92
CA ASP A 38 -15.68 2.79 3.85
C ASP A 38 -16.26 2.68 2.42
N ALA A 39 -15.40 2.51 1.40
CA ALA A 39 -15.82 2.31 0.02
C ALA A 39 -14.91 1.36 -0.76
N LEU A 40 -15.51 0.63 -1.68
CA LEU A 40 -14.82 -0.22 -2.65
C LEU A 40 -14.91 0.39 -4.04
N GLY A 41 -13.81 0.42 -4.77
CA GLY A 41 -13.82 0.91 -6.15
C GLY A 41 -12.46 0.82 -6.82
N GLY A 42 -12.46 0.96 -8.14
CA GLY A 42 -11.27 1.04 -8.97
C GLY A 42 -11.31 2.25 -9.89
N LEU A 43 -10.15 2.77 -10.24
CA LEU A 43 -9.97 3.81 -11.22
C LEU A 43 -8.97 3.36 -12.29
N VAL A 44 -9.24 3.77 -13.53
CA VAL A 44 -8.35 3.55 -14.67
C VAL A 44 -8.10 4.88 -15.35
N CYS A 45 -6.83 5.20 -15.60
CA CYS A 45 -6.38 6.39 -16.29
C CYS A 45 -5.53 5.99 -17.52
N GLY A 46 -5.65 6.75 -18.61
CA GLY A 46 -4.91 6.52 -19.84
C GLY A 46 -5.39 7.43 -20.95
N ASN A 47 -4.92 7.21 -22.18
CA ASN A 47 -5.40 7.97 -23.32
C ASN A 47 -6.85 7.61 -23.67
N ASN A 48 -7.59 8.54 -24.29
CA ASN A 48 -9.01 8.37 -24.60
C ASN A 48 -9.32 7.10 -25.39
N LYS A 49 -8.50 6.73 -26.36
CA LYS A 49 -8.74 5.54 -27.20
C LYS A 49 -8.74 4.23 -26.41
N LEU A 50 -7.87 4.13 -25.39
CA LEU A 50 -7.83 2.96 -24.52
C LEU A 50 -8.96 3.02 -23.48
N ILE A 51 -9.20 4.19 -22.91
CA ILE A 51 -10.27 4.39 -21.92
C ILE A 51 -11.66 4.14 -22.52
N GLU A 52 -11.94 4.56 -23.75
CA GLU A 52 -13.21 4.26 -24.45
C GLU A 52 -13.47 2.76 -24.56
N LYS A 53 -12.45 1.96 -24.89
CA LYS A 53 -12.58 0.49 -24.95
C LYS A 53 -12.89 -0.12 -23.58
N ILE A 54 -12.19 0.35 -22.53
CA ILE A 54 -12.38 -0.11 -21.15
C ILE A 54 -13.78 0.31 -20.66
N PHE A 55 -14.20 1.54 -20.96
CA PHE A 55 -15.51 2.06 -20.62
C PHE A 55 -16.62 1.21 -21.25
N HIS A 56 -16.52 0.93 -22.55
CA HIS A 56 -17.51 0.12 -23.26
C HIS A 56 -17.58 -1.32 -22.73
N PHE A 57 -16.41 -1.93 -22.44
CA PHE A 57 -16.36 -3.25 -21.80
C PHE A 57 -17.05 -3.23 -20.43
N ARG A 58 -16.78 -2.20 -19.61
CA ARG A 58 -17.42 -2.00 -18.30
C ARG A 58 -18.95 -1.90 -18.41
N GLU A 59 -19.47 -1.15 -19.38
CA GLU A 59 -20.91 -1.01 -19.62
C GLU A 59 -21.57 -2.36 -19.92
N ILE A 60 -21.00 -3.12 -20.85
CA ILE A 60 -21.55 -4.42 -21.26
C ILE A 60 -21.53 -5.41 -20.09
N ASN A 61 -20.48 -5.43 -19.29
CA ASN A 61 -20.33 -6.35 -18.16
C ASN A 61 -21.04 -5.87 -16.89
N GLY A 62 -21.60 -4.66 -16.86
CA GLY A 62 -22.29 -4.12 -15.70
C GLY A 62 -21.40 -3.80 -14.51
N ALA A 63 -20.06 -3.73 -14.69
CA ALA A 63 -19.09 -3.41 -13.64
C ALA A 63 -19.09 -1.90 -13.31
N THR A 64 -20.26 -1.36 -12.95
CA THR A 64 -20.46 0.05 -12.63
C THR A 64 -20.35 0.31 -11.14
N LEU A 65 -19.68 1.41 -10.78
CA LEU A 65 -19.51 1.81 -9.40
C LEU A 65 -20.84 2.36 -8.84
N ALA A 66 -21.21 1.93 -7.63
CA ALA A 66 -22.39 2.46 -6.94
C ALA A 66 -22.22 3.96 -6.65
N PRO A 67 -23.25 4.80 -6.83
CA PRO A 67 -23.16 6.26 -6.62
C PRO A 67 -22.64 6.66 -5.23
N ASN A 68 -23.05 5.94 -4.18
CA ASN A 68 -22.57 6.20 -2.82
C ASN A 68 -21.06 5.93 -2.68
N ALA A 69 -20.56 4.83 -3.24
CA ALA A 69 -19.13 4.54 -3.23
C ALA A 69 -18.35 5.60 -4.03
N ALA A 70 -18.87 6.03 -5.18
CA ALA A 70 -18.27 7.10 -5.97
C ALA A 70 -18.20 8.41 -5.18
N TYR A 71 -19.27 8.76 -4.47
CA TYR A 71 -19.29 9.95 -3.60
C TYR A 71 -18.24 9.88 -2.49
N LEU A 72 -18.14 8.75 -1.78
CA LEU A 72 -17.17 8.56 -0.69
C LEU A 72 -15.73 8.62 -1.20
N ILE A 73 -15.44 7.99 -2.34
CA ILE A 73 -14.12 8.04 -2.97
C ILE A 73 -13.76 9.49 -3.35
N LEU A 74 -14.66 10.20 -4.04
CA LEU A 74 -14.43 11.61 -4.41
C LEU A 74 -14.24 12.50 -3.19
N ARG A 75 -14.97 12.24 -2.10
CA ARG A 75 -14.82 12.95 -0.83
C ARG A 75 -13.45 12.68 -0.21
N GLY A 76 -13.04 11.41 -0.16
CA GLY A 76 -11.71 11.00 0.35
C GLY A 76 -10.56 11.61 -0.44
N MET A 77 -10.67 11.68 -1.76
CA MET A 77 -9.64 12.29 -2.63
C MET A 77 -9.38 13.77 -2.35
N LYS A 78 -10.34 14.51 -1.77
CA LYS A 78 -10.14 15.94 -1.43
C LYS A 78 -9.05 16.18 -0.39
N THR A 79 -8.74 15.19 0.44
CA THR A 79 -7.68 15.25 1.45
C THR A 79 -6.46 14.38 1.10
N LEU A 80 -6.43 13.81 -0.10
CA LEU A 80 -5.41 12.84 -0.50
C LEU A 80 -3.99 13.39 -0.33
N ALA A 81 -3.72 14.61 -0.78
CA ALA A 81 -2.40 15.20 -0.71
C ALA A 81 -1.90 15.34 0.75
N LEU A 82 -2.76 15.87 1.62
CA LEU A 82 -2.45 16.02 3.06
C LEU A 82 -2.21 14.66 3.73
N ARG A 83 -3.05 13.66 3.40
CA ARG A 83 -2.90 12.32 3.96
C ARG A 83 -1.63 11.65 3.47
N MET A 84 -1.32 11.74 2.17
CA MET A 84 -0.12 11.14 1.61
C MET A 84 1.16 11.77 2.15
N GLU A 85 1.20 13.07 2.39
CA GLU A 85 2.31 13.73 3.07
C GLU A 85 2.54 13.12 4.47
N ARG A 86 1.47 12.97 5.26
CA ARG A 86 1.56 12.37 6.60
C ARG A 86 1.95 10.89 6.53
N HIS A 87 1.36 10.10 5.63
CA HIS A 87 1.73 8.71 5.41
C HIS A 87 3.21 8.55 5.07
N ASN A 88 3.72 9.37 4.13
CA ASN A 88 5.14 9.34 3.73
C ASN A 88 6.07 9.61 4.93
N ASN A 89 5.75 10.65 5.72
CA ASN A 89 6.56 11.05 6.87
C ASN A 89 6.54 9.98 7.97
N ASN A 90 5.36 9.53 8.36
CA ASN A 90 5.21 8.50 9.39
C ASN A 90 5.88 7.18 8.97
N ALA A 91 5.69 6.75 7.71
CA ALA A 91 6.30 5.52 7.23
C ALA A 91 7.83 5.60 7.17
N MET A 92 8.40 6.74 6.78
CA MET A 92 9.85 6.95 6.77
C MET A 92 10.42 6.91 8.19
N GLU A 93 9.78 7.59 9.13
CA GLU A 93 10.22 7.64 10.52
C GLU A 93 10.15 6.26 11.16
N LEU A 94 9.02 5.56 11.00
CA LEU A 94 8.85 4.19 11.49
C LEU A 94 9.87 3.23 10.84
N ALA A 95 10.12 3.32 9.53
CA ALA A 95 11.09 2.48 8.84
C ALA A 95 12.52 2.69 9.37
N ASN A 96 12.90 3.94 9.63
CA ASN A 96 14.20 4.27 10.21
C ASN A 96 14.33 3.73 11.65
N TRP A 97 13.30 3.90 12.47
CA TRP A 97 13.27 3.38 13.84
C TRP A 97 13.37 1.85 13.87
N LEU A 98 12.55 1.16 13.07
CA LEU A 98 12.58 -0.30 12.95
C LEU A 98 13.94 -0.82 12.49
N SER A 99 14.59 -0.13 11.55
CA SER A 99 15.91 -0.53 11.02
C SER A 99 17.02 -0.53 12.07
N GLN A 100 16.84 0.20 13.16
CA GLN A 100 17.80 0.31 14.27
C GLN A 100 17.41 -0.55 15.48
N HIS A 101 16.22 -1.15 15.45
CA HIS A 101 15.69 -1.86 16.61
C HIS A 101 16.20 -3.31 16.69
N GLN A 102 16.76 -3.72 17.84
CA GLN A 102 17.43 -5.01 18.04
C GLN A 102 16.55 -6.25 17.80
N LYS A 103 15.22 -6.13 17.91
CA LYS A 103 14.26 -7.21 17.67
C LYS A 103 13.82 -7.33 16.22
N ILE A 104 14.30 -6.47 15.34
CA ILE A 104 13.97 -6.47 13.91
C ILE A 104 15.13 -7.04 13.12
N ASN A 105 14.83 -7.98 12.25
CA ASN A 105 15.81 -8.62 11.37
C ASN A 105 15.99 -7.86 10.05
N SER A 106 14.90 -7.42 9.44
CA SER A 106 14.93 -6.70 8.16
C SER A 106 13.75 -5.75 8.02
N VAL A 107 13.96 -4.66 7.28
CA VAL A 107 12.91 -3.68 6.93
C VAL A 107 12.94 -3.45 5.43
N TYR A 108 11.78 -3.53 4.79
CA TYR A 108 11.58 -3.32 3.37
C TYR A 108 10.70 -2.08 3.16
N TYR A 109 11.32 -1.00 2.74
CA TYR A 109 10.65 0.26 2.42
C TYR A 109 11.40 0.99 1.32
N PRO A 110 10.73 1.44 0.24
CA PRO A 110 11.42 2.07 -0.89
C PRO A 110 12.23 3.32 -0.52
N GLY A 111 11.89 3.99 0.58
CA GLY A 111 12.59 5.17 1.08
C GLY A 111 13.92 4.88 1.77
N LEU A 112 14.20 3.63 2.15
CA LEU A 112 15.47 3.28 2.78
C LEU A 112 16.56 3.03 1.70
N ASN A 113 17.75 3.55 1.93
CA ASN A 113 18.90 3.35 1.04
C ASN A 113 19.37 1.89 0.95
N THR A 114 19.01 1.08 1.93
CA THR A 114 19.24 -0.37 1.96
C THR A 114 18.27 -1.16 1.08
N ASN A 115 17.17 -0.53 0.62
CA ASN A 115 16.21 -1.20 -0.26
C ASN A 115 16.79 -1.33 -1.67
N PRO A 116 16.79 -2.53 -2.28
CA PRO A 116 17.35 -2.75 -3.62
C PRO A 116 16.78 -1.84 -4.72
N GLY A 117 15.51 -1.44 -4.60
CA GLY A 117 14.84 -0.55 -5.56
C GLY A 117 14.94 0.95 -5.24
N HIS A 118 15.69 1.36 -4.21
CA HIS A 118 15.74 2.74 -3.73
C HIS A 118 16.16 3.76 -4.80
N SER A 119 17.18 3.46 -5.60
CA SER A 119 17.64 4.35 -6.67
C SER A 119 16.57 4.60 -7.75
N VAL A 120 15.81 3.57 -8.09
CA VAL A 120 14.67 3.68 -9.01
C VAL A 120 13.54 4.49 -8.36
N ALA A 121 13.22 4.21 -7.10
CA ALA A 121 12.20 4.95 -6.36
C ALA A 121 12.52 6.46 -6.31
N ILE A 122 13.75 6.85 -5.97
CA ILE A 122 14.18 8.26 -5.98
C ILE A 122 14.01 8.91 -7.37
N SER A 123 14.29 8.17 -8.44
CA SER A 123 14.20 8.71 -9.80
C SER A 123 12.77 8.91 -10.30
N GLN A 124 11.80 8.17 -9.74
CA GLN A 124 10.43 8.14 -10.24
C GLN A 124 9.39 8.69 -9.26
N MET A 125 9.69 8.74 -7.97
CA MET A 125 8.72 9.04 -6.91
C MET A 125 9.09 10.33 -6.17
N LYS A 126 8.06 11.09 -5.76
CA LYS A 126 8.18 12.29 -4.91
C LYS A 126 8.13 11.95 -3.42
N GLY A 127 7.63 10.78 -3.07
CA GLY A 127 7.53 10.21 -1.74
C GLY A 127 7.33 8.69 -1.87
N PHE A 128 7.58 7.94 -0.81
CA PHE A 128 7.74 6.48 -0.90
C PHE A 128 6.53 5.68 -0.41
N GLY A 129 5.41 6.38 -0.10
CA GLY A 129 4.15 5.77 0.32
C GLY A 129 4.09 5.43 1.80
N GLY A 130 2.93 4.91 2.21
CA GLY A 130 2.62 4.56 3.59
C GLY A 130 2.73 3.06 3.91
N VAL A 131 3.30 2.24 3.03
CA VAL A 131 3.38 0.79 3.25
C VAL A 131 4.82 0.33 3.33
N LEU A 132 5.13 -0.38 4.40
CA LEU A 132 6.41 -1.04 4.61
C LEU A 132 6.20 -2.48 5.08
N SER A 133 7.25 -3.30 5.01
CA SER A 133 7.27 -4.62 5.61
C SER A 133 8.53 -4.78 6.46
N PHE A 134 8.43 -5.59 7.50
CA PHE A 134 9.57 -5.90 8.35
C PHE A 134 9.46 -7.33 8.90
N SER A 135 10.57 -7.94 9.24
CA SER A 135 10.59 -9.25 9.90
C SER A 135 11.16 -9.15 11.32
N LEU A 136 10.56 -9.91 12.23
CA LEU A 136 11.01 -9.98 13.60
C LEU A 136 12.21 -10.91 13.73
N ASN A 137 13.08 -10.65 14.72
CA ASN A 137 14.04 -11.65 15.18
C ASN A 137 13.29 -12.73 15.98
N GLY A 138 13.55 -14.01 15.70
CA GLY A 138 12.95 -15.14 16.38
C GLY A 138 11.98 -15.96 15.52
N GLU A 139 11.32 -16.92 16.14
CA GLU A 139 10.41 -17.85 15.49
C GLU A 139 8.99 -17.28 15.34
N GLU A 140 8.12 -18.03 14.67
CA GLU A 140 6.74 -17.66 14.32
C GLU A 140 5.89 -17.22 15.53
N ASP A 141 6.08 -17.83 16.69
CA ASP A 141 5.35 -17.49 17.92
C ASP A 141 5.56 -16.03 18.36
N SER A 142 6.65 -15.39 17.90
CA SER A 142 6.90 -13.97 18.15
C SER A 142 5.89 -13.05 17.50
N LEU A 143 5.27 -13.44 16.36
CA LEU A 143 4.27 -12.65 15.66
C LEU A 143 2.98 -12.48 16.46
N SER A 144 2.43 -13.55 16.99
CA SER A 144 1.20 -13.51 17.78
C SER A 144 1.39 -12.66 19.04
N ASN A 145 2.56 -12.82 19.68
CA ASN A 145 2.95 -12.01 20.84
C ASN A 145 3.11 -10.53 20.49
N PHE A 146 3.67 -10.22 19.31
CA PHE A 146 3.82 -8.84 18.85
C PHE A 146 2.46 -8.21 18.59
N ILE A 147 1.62 -8.86 17.75
CA ILE A 147 0.30 -8.35 17.36
C ILE A 147 -0.60 -8.12 18.57
N SER A 148 -0.57 -9.04 19.55
CA SER A 148 -1.41 -8.92 20.77
C SER A 148 -1.06 -7.74 21.67
N LYS A 149 0.11 -7.12 21.49
CA LYS A 149 0.60 -5.98 22.28
C LYS A 149 0.42 -4.63 21.57
N LEU A 150 -0.06 -4.63 20.32
CA LEU A 150 -0.32 -3.38 19.62
C LEU A 150 -1.53 -2.69 20.25
N ASN A 151 -1.37 -1.40 20.55
CA ASN A 151 -2.42 -0.59 21.17
C ASN A 151 -3.19 0.25 20.15
N PHE A 152 -2.52 0.79 19.14
CA PHE A 152 -3.11 1.68 18.13
C PHE A 152 -3.27 1.00 16.78
N ALA A 153 -2.31 0.17 16.37
CA ALA A 153 -2.37 -0.50 15.09
C ALA A 153 -3.40 -1.64 15.08
N HIS A 154 -4.24 -1.66 14.06
CA HIS A 154 -5.25 -2.70 13.88
C HIS A 154 -4.68 -3.92 13.15
N SER A 155 -5.03 -5.13 13.60
CA SER A 155 -4.72 -6.35 12.86
C SER A 155 -5.79 -6.63 11.82
N ALA A 156 -5.48 -6.38 10.54
CA ALA A 156 -6.43 -6.56 9.44
C ALA A 156 -5.73 -6.80 8.10
N ALA A 157 -6.50 -7.30 7.12
CA ALA A 157 -6.03 -7.53 5.75
C ALA A 157 -6.09 -6.28 4.84
N HIS A 158 -6.50 -5.15 5.37
CA HIS A 158 -6.63 -3.88 4.61
C HIS A 158 -5.30 -3.12 4.57
N LEU A 159 -5.22 -2.06 3.74
CA LEU A 159 -4.13 -1.09 3.68
C LEU A 159 -4.62 0.25 3.11
N GLY A 160 -3.88 1.32 3.35
CA GLY A 160 -4.14 2.64 2.75
C GLY A 160 -5.27 3.42 3.44
N SER A 161 -5.58 3.06 4.68
CA SER A 161 -6.48 3.81 5.57
C SER A 161 -5.72 4.90 6.34
N VAL A 162 -6.48 5.83 6.91
CA VAL A 162 -6.00 6.80 7.89
C VAL A 162 -5.47 6.12 9.16
N ASP A 163 -5.94 4.90 9.45
CA ASP A 163 -5.51 4.10 10.59
C ASP A 163 -4.31 3.23 10.24
N THR A 164 -3.41 3.03 11.18
CA THR A 164 -2.29 2.09 11.06
C THR A 164 -2.79 0.64 11.14
N ILE A 165 -2.43 -0.15 10.13
CA ILE A 165 -2.85 -1.55 10.00
C ILE A 165 -1.62 -2.44 9.85
N VAL A 166 -1.56 -3.49 10.65
CA VAL A 166 -0.45 -4.47 10.66
C VAL A 166 -1.01 -5.88 10.49
N GLY A 167 -0.35 -6.69 9.69
CA GLY A 167 -0.71 -8.10 9.56
C GLY A 167 0.32 -8.92 8.82
N PRO A 168 0.47 -10.21 9.14
CA PRO A 168 1.39 -11.07 8.43
C PRO A 168 0.88 -11.37 7.02
N PRO A 169 1.75 -11.37 5.99
CA PRO A 169 1.36 -11.69 4.61
C PRO A 169 0.60 -13.01 4.48
N LYS A 170 0.94 -14.03 5.26
CA LYS A 170 0.28 -15.34 5.26
C LYS A 170 -1.21 -15.30 5.60
N THR A 171 -1.68 -14.29 6.31
CA THR A 171 -3.11 -14.12 6.68
C THR A 171 -3.75 -12.90 6.01
N THR A 172 -3.02 -12.14 5.22
CA THR A 172 -3.51 -10.89 4.61
C THR A 172 -3.41 -10.88 3.09
N SER A 173 -2.22 -10.85 2.54
CA SER A 173 -2.00 -10.66 1.09
C SER A 173 -1.61 -11.93 0.33
N HIS A 174 -1.12 -12.95 1.03
CA HIS A 174 -0.60 -14.20 0.45
C HIS A 174 -1.23 -15.43 1.11
N VAL A 175 -2.54 -15.36 1.43
CA VAL A 175 -3.31 -16.44 2.05
C VAL A 175 -3.44 -17.68 1.16
N GLU A 176 -3.47 -17.48 -0.15
CA GLU A 176 -3.58 -18.54 -1.16
C GLU A 176 -2.24 -19.29 -1.36
N ASN A 177 -1.11 -18.70 -0.93
CA ASN A 177 0.19 -19.30 -1.11
C ASN A 177 0.53 -20.27 0.02
N THR A 178 1.15 -21.39 -0.33
CA THR A 178 1.80 -22.29 0.62
C THR A 178 3.01 -21.63 1.28
N ALA A 179 3.50 -22.19 2.40
CA ALA A 179 4.71 -21.69 3.05
C ALA A 179 5.94 -21.73 2.11
N GLN A 180 6.05 -22.77 1.26
CA GLN A 180 7.13 -22.88 0.28
C GLN A 180 7.05 -21.78 -0.77
N GLU A 181 5.88 -21.52 -1.34
CA GLU A 181 5.69 -20.45 -2.32
C GLU A 181 5.99 -19.07 -1.73
N ARG A 182 5.60 -18.81 -0.47
CA ARG A 182 5.98 -17.57 0.20
C ARG A 182 7.50 -17.45 0.38
N SER A 183 8.16 -18.56 0.76
CA SER A 183 9.62 -18.62 0.88
C SER A 183 10.32 -18.32 -0.45
N ASP A 184 9.83 -18.91 -1.55
CA ASP A 184 10.37 -18.71 -2.91
C ASP A 184 10.18 -17.25 -3.38
N LEU A 185 9.14 -16.57 -2.88
CA LEU A 185 8.90 -15.13 -3.08
C LEU A 185 9.72 -14.23 -2.15
N GLY A 186 10.54 -14.80 -1.26
CA GLY A 186 11.33 -14.05 -0.28
C GLY A 186 10.50 -13.48 0.87
N ILE A 187 9.36 -14.08 1.17
CA ILE A 187 8.46 -13.68 2.27
C ILE A 187 8.64 -14.66 3.44
N PRO A 188 9.45 -14.34 4.44
CA PRO A 188 9.63 -15.21 5.60
C PRO A 188 8.38 -15.24 6.48
N GLU A 189 8.17 -16.36 7.18
CA GLU A 189 6.98 -16.58 8.00
C GLU A 189 6.84 -15.60 9.17
N ASN A 190 7.92 -15.00 9.61
CA ASN A 190 7.99 -13.97 10.66
C ASN A 190 7.88 -12.52 10.12
N MET A 191 7.43 -12.35 8.85
CA MET A 191 7.22 -11.03 8.23
C MET A 191 5.89 -10.44 8.63
N LEU A 192 5.90 -9.13 8.82
CA LEU A 192 4.73 -8.27 8.98
C LEU A 192 4.69 -7.22 7.86
N ARG A 193 3.51 -6.98 7.31
CA ARG A 193 3.22 -5.81 6.48
C ARG A 193 2.57 -4.76 7.36
N CYS A 194 3.06 -3.54 7.30
CA CYS A 194 2.50 -2.38 7.99
C CYS A 194 2.03 -1.35 6.96
N SER A 195 0.75 -1.00 7.00
CA SER A 195 0.21 0.18 6.35
C SER A 195 0.11 1.27 7.40
N VAL A 196 1.06 2.18 7.37
CA VAL A 196 1.20 3.24 8.37
C VAL A 196 0.15 4.31 8.13
N GLY A 197 -0.61 4.65 9.14
CA GLY A 197 -1.67 5.65 9.10
C GLY A 197 -1.18 7.09 9.25
N ILE A 198 -2.10 7.98 9.61
CA ILE A 198 -1.84 9.41 9.77
C ILE A 198 -1.86 9.87 11.23
N GLU A 199 -1.87 8.94 12.16
CA GLU A 199 -1.84 9.19 13.60
C GLU A 199 -0.56 9.96 13.99
N ASN A 200 -0.45 10.37 15.24
CA ASN A 200 0.82 10.88 15.75
C ASN A 200 1.86 9.74 15.75
N ILE A 201 3.02 9.99 15.16
CA ILE A 201 4.05 8.95 15.02
C ILE A 201 4.55 8.42 16.37
N ASP A 202 4.55 9.25 17.40
CA ASP A 202 4.93 8.85 18.76
C ASP A 202 3.97 7.83 19.40
N ASP A 203 2.77 7.70 18.85
CA ASP A 203 1.73 6.76 19.32
C ASP A 203 1.79 5.41 18.57
N ILE A 204 2.47 5.35 17.41
CA ILE A 204 2.62 4.15 16.57
C ILE A 204 3.84 3.34 17.02
#